data_a357ed7a3c6e44e90767b14c915ffac3
#
_entry.id   a357ed7a3c6e44e90767b14c915ffac3
#
_cell.length_a   1.000
_cell.length_b   1.000
_cell.length_c   1.000
_cell.angle_alpha   90.00
_cell.angle_beta   90.00
_cell.angle_gamma   90.00
#
_symmetry.space_group_name_H-M   'P 1'
#
loop_
_entity.id
_entity.type
_entity.pdbx_description
1 polymer ?
#
loop_
_entity_poly.entity_id
_entity_poly.type
_entity_poly.pdbx_seq_one_letter_code
_entity_poly.pdbx_strand_id
1 'polypeptide(L)'
;MTDAGPGATAVPRAPGNGTGGAPVPSSPVVPSDVPHHRTAGDGWVECACGRRHWGRFGAAGLLLARRDASGVPVAVVLQHRAPWSDQGGTWGLPGGALAPDEDAVTGALREAAEEAGIDPSDVRPTGTSVLRHPDWSYTTVLADEIHPAEPTATDAESVEVRWVPVDEVADLPLLAAFGDAWPDLRRRLGAGPDTADALPGGAPTA
;
A
#
# COMPACT_ATOMS: atom_id res chain seq x y z
N MET A 1 86.64 -26.08 -21.84
CA MET A 1 85.40 -26.86 -21.76
C MET A 1 84.55 -26.23 -20.70
N THR A 2 83.66 -25.39 -21.12
CA THR A 2 82.78 -24.58 -20.25
C THR A 2 81.39 -24.82 -20.74
N ASP A 3 80.64 -25.45 -19.89
CA ASP A 3 79.22 -25.72 -20.14
C ASP A 3 78.38 -24.59 -19.52
N ALA A 4 77.56 -23.96 -20.33
CA ALA A 4 76.70 -22.90 -19.94
C ALA A 4 75.29 -23.46 -19.79
N GLY A 5 74.79 -23.46 -18.57
CA GLY A 5 73.40 -23.81 -18.24
C GLY A 5 72.40 -22.75 -18.69
N PRO A 6 71.15 -23.11 -19.04
CA PRO A 6 70.15 -22.20 -19.58
C PRO A 6 69.47 -21.33 -18.54
N GLY A 7 69.26 -20.08 -18.92
CA GLY A 7 68.60 -19.07 -18.09
C GLY A 7 67.12 -19.35 -17.85
N ALA A 8 66.69 -19.11 -16.64
CA ALA A 8 65.25 -19.14 -16.25
C ALA A 8 64.56 -17.88 -16.76
N THR A 9 63.61 -18.03 -17.65
CA THR A 9 62.68 -16.99 -18.06
C THR A 9 61.65 -16.72 -16.98
N ALA A 10 61.64 -15.49 -16.48
CA ALA A 10 60.65 -15.00 -15.53
C ALA A 10 59.28 -14.81 -16.24
N VAL A 11 58.24 -15.47 -15.70
CA VAL A 11 56.89 -15.33 -16.12
C VAL A 11 56.31 -14.01 -15.53
N PRO A 12 55.73 -13.10 -16.29
CA PRO A 12 55.10 -11.92 -15.73
C PRO A 12 53.81 -12.28 -14.97
N ARG A 13 53.70 -11.80 -13.76
CA ARG A 13 52.54 -11.92 -12.88
C ARG A 13 51.42 -11.05 -13.41
N ALA A 14 50.25 -11.63 -13.68
CA ALA A 14 49.01 -10.92 -14.07
C ALA A 14 48.58 -9.92 -13.00
N PRO A 15 48.01 -8.75 -13.36
CA PRO A 15 47.46 -7.82 -12.41
C PRO A 15 46.20 -8.38 -11.77
N GLY A 16 46.13 -8.32 -10.44
CA GLY A 16 44.97 -8.79 -9.64
C GLY A 16 43.72 -8.01 -10.03
N ASN A 17 42.66 -8.75 -10.37
CA ASN A 17 41.31 -8.22 -10.51
C ASN A 17 40.86 -7.67 -9.16
N GLY A 18 40.86 -6.34 -9.04
CA GLY A 18 40.11 -5.65 -8.00
C GLY A 18 38.63 -5.83 -8.28
N THR A 19 37.96 -6.65 -7.50
CA THR A 19 36.50 -6.71 -7.45
C THR A 19 36.00 -5.40 -6.84
N GLY A 20 35.74 -4.43 -7.72
CA GLY A 20 34.94 -3.26 -7.38
C GLY A 20 33.52 -3.73 -7.09
N GLY A 21 33.18 -3.92 -5.81
CA GLY A 21 31.81 -4.10 -5.39
C GLY A 21 31.00 -2.89 -5.86
N ALA A 22 29.91 -3.15 -6.60
CA ALA A 22 28.97 -2.11 -6.95
C ALA A 22 28.49 -1.42 -5.65
N PRO A 23 28.30 -0.09 -5.63
CA PRO A 23 27.79 0.58 -4.43
C PRO A 23 26.41 0.02 -4.12
N VAL A 24 26.27 -0.50 -2.88
CA VAL A 24 24.97 -0.90 -2.34
C VAL A 24 24.10 0.36 -2.39
N PRO A 25 22.89 0.31 -3.00
CA PRO A 25 22.03 1.49 -3.01
C PRO A 25 21.76 1.89 -1.55
N SER A 26 22.14 3.13 -1.22
CA SER A 26 21.86 3.72 0.09
C SER A 26 20.34 3.66 0.31
N SER A 27 19.93 3.14 1.45
CA SER A 27 18.51 3.15 1.86
C SER A 27 17.96 4.57 1.69
N PRO A 28 16.75 4.74 1.15
CA PRO A 28 16.17 6.06 0.98
C PRO A 28 16.09 6.76 2.34
N VAL A 29 16.58 8.00 2.38
CA VAL A 29 16.55 8.83 3.58
C VAL A 29 15.10 9.24 3.83
N VAL A 30 14.52 8.71 4.90
CA VAL A 30 13.20 9.15 5.38
C VAL A 30 13.37 10.57 5.95
N PRO A 31 12.59 11.56 5.50
CA PRO A 31 12.63 12.88 6.10
C PRO A 31 12.24 12.81 7.59
N SER A 32 13.12 13.28 8.48
CA SER A 32 12.92 13.18 9.94
C SER A 32 11.87 14.13 10.52
N ASP A 33 11.35 15.03 9.70
CA ASP A 33 10.52 16.16 10.16
C ASP A 33 9.04 16.05 9.77
N VAL A 34 8.61 14.88 9.26
CA VAL A 34 7.23 14.67 8.85
C VAL A 34 6.50 13.81 9.86
N PRO A 35 5.29 14.21 10.30
CA PRO A 35 4.49 13.42 11.21
C PRO A 35 4.22 12.03 10.62
N HIS A 36 4.71 11.00 11.29
CA HIS A 36 4.30 9.63 11.06
C HIS A 36 3.27 9.29 12.12
N HIS A 37 2.06 9.00 11.71
CA HIS A 37 1.05 8.45 12.60
C HIS A 37 1.44 7.02 12.95
N ARG A 38 2.06 6.82 14.12
CA ARG A 38 2.45 5.49 14.58
C ARG A 38 1.42 4.92 15.53
N THR A 39 0.99 3.69 15.24
CA THR A 39 0.08 2.94 16.08
C THR A 39 0.81 1.76 16.76
N ALA A 40 0.20 1.20 17.80
CA ALA A 40 0.71 -0.03 18.43
C ALA A 40 0.65 -1.25 17.48
N GLY A 41 -0.09 -1.14 16.39
CA GLY A 41 -0.19 -2.14 15.33
C GLY A 41 0.99 -2.14 14.36
N ASP A 42 1.81 -1.09 14.36
CA ASP A 42 2.93 -0.96 13.43
C ASP A 42 3.98 -2.04 13.66
N GLY A 43 4.28 -2.75 12.59
CA GLY A 43 5.33 -3.76 12.60
C GLY A 43 5.15 -4.81 11.52
N TRP A 44 6.25 -5.49 11.24
CA TRP A 44 6.27 -6.58 10.26
C TRP A 44 5.84 -7.89 10.90
N VAL A 45 5.04 -8.66 10.15
CA VAL A 45 4.68 -10.05 10.45
C VAL A 45 5.42 -10.95 9.47
N GLU A 46 6.26 -11.86 9.99
CA GLU A 46 6.86 -12.94 9.21
C GLU A 46 5.78 -14.00 8.99
N CYS A 47 5.31 -14.15 7.76
CA CYS A 47 4.18 -15.01 7.46
C CYS A 47 4.63 -16.37 6.89
N ALA A 48 3.92 -17.41 7.22
CA ALA A 48 4.14 -18.76 6.68
C ALA A 48 3.97 -18.84 5.14
N CYS A 49 3.43 -17.80 4.50
CA CYS A 49 3.44 -17.65 3.03
C CYS A 49 4.84 -17.33 2.46
N GLY A 50 5.86 -17.14 3.30
CA GLY A 50 7.23 -16.80 2.90
C GLY A 50 7.46 -15.30 2.62
N ARG A 51 6.50 -14.43 2.93
CA ARG A 51 6.58 -12.98 2.78
C ARG A 51 6.43 -12.29 4.12
N ARG A 52 6.86 -11.03 4.19
CA ARG A 52 6.54 -10.14 5.30
C ARG A 52 5.34 -9.27 4.94
N HIS A 53 4.52 -9.00 5.93
CA HIS A 53 3.36 -8.12 5.79
C HIS A 53 3.39 -7.05 6.89
N TRP A 54 2.98 -5.84 6.55
CA TRP A 54 2.90 -4.73 7.50
C TRP A 54 1.58 -4.78 8.27
N GLY A 55 1.66 -4.55 9.59
CA GLY A 55 0.52 -4.53 10.51
C GLY A 55 0.44 -5.81 11.34
N ARG A 56 0.75 -5.70 12.64
CA ARG A 56 0.77 -6.84 13.59
C ARG A 56 -0.60 -7.48 13.79
N PHE A 57 -1.67 -6.70 13.64
CA PHE A 57 -3.06 -7.13 13.79
C PHE A 57 -3.80 -7.18 12.44
N GLY A 58 -3.04 -7.20 11.34
CA GLY A 58 -3.54 -7.04 9.99
C GLY A 58 -3.48 -5.59 9.55
N ALA A 59 -4.00 -5.31 8.36
CA ALA A 59 -4.09 -3.97 7.80
C ALA A 59 -5.43 -3.76 7.09
N ALA A 60 -5.81 -2.50 6.92
CA ALA A 60 -7.01 -2.15 6.18
C ALA A 60 -6.80 -0.88 5.34
N GLY A 61 -7.55 -0.75 4.25
CA GLY A 61 -7.54 0.45 3.42
C GLY A 61 -8.91 0.73 2.83
N LEU A 62 -9.14 2.00 2.52
CA LEU A 62 -10.42 2.52 2.04
C LEU A 62 -10.44 2.61 0.51
N LEU A 63 -11.37 1.90 -0.13
CA LEU A 63 -11.72 2.09 -1.53
C LEU A 63 -12.99 2.97 -1.60
N LEU A 64 -12.78 4.29 -1.56
CA LEU A 64 -13.86 5.27 -1.64
C LEU A 64 -14.22 5.53 -3.09
N ALA A 65 -15.50 5.37 -3.43
CA ALA A 65 -16.04 5.60 -4.76
C ALA A 65 -16.96 6.82 -4.82
N ARG A 66 -16.77 7.62 -5.87
CA ARG A 66 -17.73 8.65 -6.32
C ARG A 66 -18.63 8.04 -7.37
N ARG A 67 -19.92 8.28 -7.25
CA ARG A 67 -20.92 7.78 -8.20
C ARG A 67 -21.55 8.93 -8.99
N ASP A 68 -21.95 8.64 -10.23
CA ASP A 68 -22.79 9.53 -11.01
C ASP A 68 -24.26 9.52 -10.53
N ALA A 69 -25.10 10.33 -11.16
CA ALA A 69 -26.52 10.44 -10.84
C ALA A 69 -27.32 9.13 -11.07
N SER A 70 -26.78 8.19 -11.84
CA SER A 70 -27.36 6.85 -12.07
C SER A 70 -26.88 5.80 -11.08
N GLY A 71 -25.96 6.17 -10.16
CA GLY A 71 -25.37 5.28 -9.17
C GLY A 71 -24.18 4.47 -9.69
N VAL A 72 -23.67 4.77 -10.89
CA VAL A 72 -22.50 4.11 -11.45
C VAL A 72 -21.22 4.71 -10.85
N PRO A 73 -20.26 3.88 -10.35
CA PRO A 73 -18.99 4.39 -9.85
C PRO A 73 -18.16 4.95 -11.00
N VAL A 74 -17.80 6.24 -10.93
CA VAL A 74 -17.07 6.98 -11.97
C VAL A 74 -15.63 7.28 -11.58
N ALA A 75 -15.33 7.38 -10.28
CA ALA A 75 -13.98 7.61 -9.79
C ALA A 75 -13.77 6.94 -8.42
N VAL A 76 -12.51 6.67 -8.08
CA VAL A 76 -12.07 6.18 -6.76
C VAL A 76 -10.91 7.01 -6.25
N VAL A 77 -10.77 7.09 -4.92
CA VAL A 77 -9.60 7.74 -4.29
C VAL A 77 -8.43 6.78 -4.29
N LEU A 78 -7.30 7.23 -4.82
CA LEU A 78 -6.02 6.52 -4.76
C LEU A 78 -4.91 7.42 -4.21
N GLN A 79 -3.95 6.78 -3.55
CA GLN A 79 -2.75 7.35 -2.99
C GLN A 79 -1.54 6.95 -3.84
N HIS A 80 -0.75 7.93 -4.27
CA HIS A 80 0.57 7.72 -4.88
C HIS A 80 1.62 7.67 -3.77
N ARG A 81 2.16 6.51 -3.52
CA ARG A 81 3.09 6.23 -2.42
C ARG A 81 4.45 6.88 -2.64
N ALA A 82 4.99 7.47 -1.59
CA ALA A 82 6.31 8.09 -1.63
C ALA A 82 7.41 7.08 -2.03
N PRO A 83 8.43 7.48 -2.83
CA PRO A 83 9.46 6.56 -3.36
C PRO A 83 10.25 5.81 -2.29
N TRP A 84 10.31 6.32 -1.06
CA TRP A 84 11.01 5.70 0.05
C TRP A 84 10.16 4.73 0.88
N SER A 85 8.84 4.71 0.68
CA SER A 85 7.94 3.79 1.36
C SER A 85 8.01 2.38 0.77
N ASP A 86 7.42 1.39 1.45
CA ASP A 86 7.33 0.03 0.90
C ASP A 86 6.56 0.04 -0.42
N GLN A 87 7.15 -0.54 -1.47
CA GLN A 87 6.66 -0.47 -2.86
C GLN A 87 6.41 0.99 -3.33
N GLY A 88 7.29 1.91 -2.95
CA GLY A 88 7.20 3.33 -3.31
C GLY A 88 7.11 3.61 -4.79
N GLY A 89 6.44 4.71 -5.15
CA GLY A 89 6.17 5.08 -6.54
C GLY A 89 4.99 4.34 -7.16
N THR A 90 4.29 3.48 -6.42
CA THR A 90 3.07 2.80 -6.85
C THR A 90 1.83 3.50 -6.32
N TRP A 91 0.69 3.20 -6.94
CA TRP A 91 -0.63 3.66 -6.52
C TRP A 91 -1.35 2.58 -5.73
N GLY A 92 -1.94 2.96 -4.61
CA GLY A 92 -2.70 2.07 -3.73
C GLY A 92 -3.88 2.78 -3.09
N LEU A 93 -4.49 2.12 -2.12
CA LEU A 93 -5.53 2.71 -1.29
C LEU A 93 -4.90 3.45 -0.11
N PRO A 94 -5.48 4.58 0.36
CA PRO A 94 -5.16 5.09 1.69
C PRO A 94 -5.47 4.00 2.71
N GLY A 95 -4.51 3.72 3.62
CA GLY A 95 -4.66 2.64 4.58
C GLY A 95 -3.37 2.17 5.20
N GLY A 96 -3.48 1.51 6.35
CA GLY A 96 -2.34 1.09 7.15
C GLY A 96 -2.64 -0.03 8.13
N ALA A 97 -1.80 -0.13 9.17
CA ALA A 97 -1.88 -1.16 10.19
C ALA A 97 -3.08 -0.94 11.12
N LEU A 98 -3.77 -2.03 11.46
CA LEU A 98 -4.81 -1.99 12.50
C LEU A 98 -4.18 -1.86 13.88
N ALA A 99 -4.78 -1.02 14.73
CA ALA A 99 -4.46 -0.98 16.14
C ALA A 99 -4.97 -2.24 16.86
N PRO A 100 -4.48 -2.55 18.10
CA PRO A 100 -5.06 -3.63 18.90
C PRO A 100 -6.57 -3.42 19.07
N ASP A 101 -7.34 -4.47 18.86
CA ASP A 101 -8.81 -4.50 19.01
C ASP A 101 -9.58 -3.54 18.08
N GLU A 102 -8.93 -2.96 17.08
CA GLU A 102 -9.55 -2.13 16.07
C GLU A 102 -10.15 -2.99 14.95
N ASP A 103 -11.41 -2.75 14.62
CA ASP A 103 -12.02 -3.38 13.46
C ASP A 103 -11.55 -2.74 12.14
N ALA A 104 -11.64 -3.50 11.05
CA ALA A 104 -11.08 -3.07 9.76
C ALA A 104 -11.76 -1.83 9.17
N VAL A 105 -13.05 -1.60 9.46
CA VAL A 105 -13.77 -0.42 8.95
C VAL A 105 -13.30 0.82 9.69
N THR A 106 -13.20 0.75 11.01
CA THR A 106 -12.68 1.83 11.84
C THR A 106 -11.23 2.18 11.44
N GLY A 107 -10.36 1.15 11.29
CA GLY A 107 -8.98 1.36 10.88
C GLY A 107 -8.84 1.98 9.49
N ALA A 108 -9.59 1.51 8.50
CA ALA A 108 -9.55 2.08 7.15
C ALA A 108 -10.03 3.54 7.11
N LEU A 109 -11.06 3.89 7.87
CA LEU A 109 -11.56 5.27 7.96
C LEU A 109 -10.56 6.18 8.69
N ARG A 110 -9.93 5.70 9.77
CA ARG A 110 -8.89 6.44 10.50
C ARG A 110 -7.69 6.73 9.59
N GLU A 111 -7.15 5.70 8.91
CA GLU A 111 -6.03 5.85 7.99
C GLU A 111 -6.36 6.80 6.83
N ALA A 112 -7.58 6.70 6.26
CA ALA A 112 -8.01 7.61 5.20
C ALA A 112 -8.13 9.07 5.68
N ALA A 113 -8.51 9.30 6.93
CA ALA A 113 -8.50 10.64 7.52
C ALA A 113 -7.06 11.15 7.73
N GLU A 114 -6.16 10.30 8.22
CA GLU A 114 -4.77 10.63 8.54
C GLU A 114 -3.93 10.86 7.27
N GLU A 115 -4.08 10.03 6.24
CA GLU A 115 -3.24 10.06 5.03
C GLU A 115 -3.83 10.87 3.87
N ALA A 116 -5.18 10.90 3.77
CA ALA A 116 -5.90 11.46 2.63
C ALA A 116 -6.80 12.65 2.98
N GLY A 117 -6.91 13.03 4.27
CA GLY A 117 -7.76 14.12 4.72
C GLY A 117 -9.26 13.88 4.50
N ILE A 118 -9.68 12.62 4.40
CA ILE A 118 -11.08 12.24 4.19
C ILE A 118 -11.80 12.19 5.53
N ASP A 119 -12.83 13.03 5.72
CA ASP A 119 -13.64 12.97 6.93
C ASP A 119 -14.50 11.68 6.93
N PRO A 120 -14.43 10.85 7.98
CA PRO A 120 -15.27 9.66 8.10
C PRO A 120 -16.77 9.93 7.96
N SER A 121 -17.24 11.13 8.31
CA SER A 121 -18.65 11.52 8.15
C SER A 121 -19.09 11.71 6.69
N ASP A 122 -18.13 11.82 5.76
CA ASP A 122 -18.41 11.94 4.33
C ASP A 122 -18.42 10.57 3.61
N VAL A 123 -18.22 9.49 4.37
CA VAL A 123 -18.02 8.14 3.85
C VAL A 123 -19.09 7.18 4.36
N ARG A 124 -19.68 6.42 3.44
CA ARG A 124 -20.60 5.34 3.76
C ARG A 124 -19.99 4.00 3.35
N PRO A 125 -19.49 3.18 4.28
CA PRO A 125 -19.06 1.81 4.00
C PRO A 125 -20.22 0.98 3.40
N THR A 126 -19.92 0.21 2.35
CA THR A 126 -20.90 -0.59 1.60
C THR A 126 -20.57 -2.08 1.60
N GLY A 127 -19.33 -2.46 1.98
CA GLY A 127 -18.91 -3.84 2.04
C GLY A 127 -17.41 -3.97 2.29
N THR A 128 -16.93 -5.21 2.39
CA THR A 128 -15.51 -5.50 2.60
C THR A 128 -15.02 -6.59 1.66
N SER A 129 -13.73 -6.55 1.33
CA SER A 129 -13.01 -7.61 0.62
C SER A 129 -11.75 -7.97 1.37
N VAL A 130 -11.57 -9.24 1.74
CA VAL A 130 -10.47 -9.67 2.61
C VAL A 130 -9.48 -10.54 1.84
N LEU A 131 -8.25 -10.07 1.72
CA LEU A 131 -7.09 -10.85 1.29
C LEU A 131 -6.52 -11.56 2.53
N ARG A 132 -6.48 -12.90 2.52
CA ARG A 132 -5.99 -13.70 3.64
C ARG A 132 -4.67 -14.37 3.30
N HIS A 133 -3.73 -14.29 4.24
CA HIS A 133 -2.53 -15.08 4.30
C HIS A 133 -2.57 -15.95 5.57
N PRO A 134 -1.70 -16.97 5.73
CA PRO A 134 -1.73 -17.84 6.92
C PRO A 134 -1.74 -17.09 8.26
N ASP A 135 -0.91 -16.04 8.38
CA ASP A 135 -0.71 -15.33 9.66
C ASP A 135 -1.07 -13.84 9.58
N TRP A 136 -1.70 -13.40 8.48
CA TRP A 136 -1.99 -11.99 8.25
C TRP A 136 -3.17 -11.80 7.30
N SER A 137 -3.83 -10.65 7.38
CA SER A 137 -4.87 -10.28 6.43
C SER A 137 -4.88 -8.80 6.12
N TYR A 138 -5.33 -8.46 4.90
CA TYR A 138 -5.65 -7.11 4.48
C TYR A 138 -7.12 -7.00 4.14
N THR A 139 -7.81 -6.02 4.72
CA THR A 139 -9.21 -5.75 4.43
C THR A 139 -9.35 -4.48 3.60
N THR A 140 -9.87 -4.60 2.38
CA THR A 140 -10.34 -3.46 1.61
C THR A 140 -11.77 -3.14 2.02
N VAL A 141 -12.01 -1.94 2.55
CA VAL A 141 -13.34 -1.41 2.84
C VAL A 141 -13.83 -0.67 1.59
N LEU A 142 -14.90 -1.20 0.98
CA LEU A 142 -15.59 -0.52 -0.11
C LEU A 142 -16.54 0.51 0.50
N ALA A 143 -16.56 1.72 -0.06
CA ALA A 143 -17.40 2.78 0.45
C ALA A 143 -17.84 3.74 -0.67
N ASP A 144 -18.98 4.40 -0.43
CA ASP A 144 -19.46 5.49 -1.26
C ASP A 144 -19.20 6.83 -0.59
N GLU A 145 -18.83 7.84 -1.39
CA GLU A 145 -18.85 9.24 -1.00
C GLU A 145 -20.31 9.67 -0.81
N ILE A 146 -20.62 10.30 0.34
CA ILE A 146 -21.96 10.85 0.64
C ILE A 146 -22.01 12.37 0.66
N HIS A 147 -20.89 13.01 0.96
CA HIS A 147 -20.67 14.45 0.76
C HIS A 147 -19.39 14.65 -0.03
N PRO A 148 -19.29 15.72 -0.87
CA PRO A 148 -18.10 15.95 -1.67
C PRO A 148 -16.83 16.01 -0.84
N ALA A 149 -15.90 15.08 -1.08
CA ALA A 149 -14.60 15.02 -0.46
C ALA A 149 -13.51 15.50 -1.43
N GLU A 150 -12.57 16.28 -0.91
CA GLU A 150 -11.39 16.74 -1.65
C GLU A 150 -10.13 16.10 -1.03
N PRO A 151 -9.79 14.87 -1.46
CA PRO A 151 -8.66 14.14 -0.89
C PRO A 151 -7.35 14.86 -1.18
N THR A 152 -6.50 14.95 -0.16
CA THR A 152 -5.18 15.57 -0.24
C THR A 152 -4.17 14.75 0.54
N ALA A 153 -2.91 14.70 0.07
CA ALA A 153 -1.83 14.09 0.84
C ALA A 153 -1.58 14.90 2.12
N THR A 154 -1.77 14.28 3.27
CA THR A 154 -1.65 14.92 4.60
C THR A 154 -0.40 14.49 5.35
N ASP A 155 0.31 13.47 4.83
CA ASP A 155 1.55 12.98 5.39
C ASP A 155 2.66 12.84 4.33
N ALA A 156 3.88 12.46 4.77
CA ALA A 156 5.03 12.27 3.87
C ALA A 156 5.01 10.93 3.14
N GLU A 157 4.18 9.99 3.55
CA GLU A 157 4.12 8.68 2.90
C GLU A 157 3.40 8.76 1.55
N SER A 158 2.71 9.90 1.30
CA SER A 158 1.98 10.20 0.08
C SER A 158 2.65 11.30 -0.73
N VAL A 159 2.90 11.07 -2.01
CA VAL A 159 3.25 12.12 -2.98
C VAL A 159 2.00 12.88 -3.42
N GLU A 160 0.91 12.14 -3.60
CA GLU A 160 -0.36 12.63 -4.10
C GLU A 160 -1.49 11.72 -3.62
N VAL A 161 -2.63 12.30 -3.30
CA VAL A 161 -3.90 11.58 -3.12
C VAL A 161 -4.95 12.27 -3.96
N ARG A 162 -5.66 11.53 -4.80
CA ARG A 162 -6.63 12.13 -5.72
C ARG A 162 -7.73 11.17 -6.16
N TRP A 163 -8.77 11.73 -6.71
CA TRP A 163 -9.75 10.98 -7.48
C TRP A 163 -9.15 10.51 -8.80
N VAL A 164 -9.30 9.20 -9.10
CA VAL A 164 -8.88 8.55 -10.33
C VAL A 164 -10.11 7.98 -11.01
N PRO A 165 -10.37 8.28 -12.30
CA PRO A 165 -11.44 7.64 -13.05
C PRO A 165 -11.33 6.11 -13.00
N VAL A 166 -12.46 5.41 -12.80
CA VAL A 166 -12.48 3.94 -12.60
C VAL A 166 -11.86 3.18 -13.79
N ASP A 167 -11.98 3.70 -14.98
CA ASP A 167 -11.41 3.12 -16.22
C ASP A 167 -9.93 3.41 -16.42
N GLU A 168 -9.38 4.41 -15.73
CA GLU A 168 -7.94 4.74 -15.77
C GLU A 168 -7.12 4.03 -14.67
N VAL A 169 -7.75 3.43 -13.66
CA VAL A 169 -7.04 2.81 -12.52
C VAL A 169 -6.05 1.74 -12.98
N ALA A 170 -6.45 0.89 -13.95
CA ALA A 170 -5.60 -0.20 -14.42
C ALA A 170 -4.37 0.26 -15.23
N ASP A 171 -4.35 1.53 -15.68
CA ASP A 171 -3.23 2.10 -16.44
C ASP A 171 -2.13 2.68 -15.52
N LEU A 172 -2.41 2.78 -14.22
CA LEU A 172 -1.45 3.25 -13.23
C LEU A 172 -0.50 2.13 -12.79
N PRO A 173 0.73 2.46 -12.35
CA PRO A 173 1.62 1.50 -11.70
C PRO A 173 1.07 1.15 -10.31
N LEU A 174 0.16 0.18 -10.25
CA LEU A 174 -0.52 -0.19 -9.02
C LEU A 174 0.40 -0.97 -8.06
N LEU A 175 0.18 -0.78 -6.74
CA LEU A 175 0.66 -1.69 -5.71
C LEU A 175 0.26 -3.12 -6.08
N ALA A 176 1.20 -4.07 -6.09
CA ALA A 176 0.98 -5.41 -6.67
C ALA A 176 -0.29 -6.09 -6.17
N ALA A 177 -0.48 -6.15 -4.83
CA ALA A 177 -1.66 -6.79 -4.25
C ALA A 177 -2.98 -6.07 -4.60
N PHE A 178 -2.93 -4.73 -4.74
CA PHE A 178 -4.10 -3.95 -5.17
C PHE A 178 -4.39 -4.18 -6.65
N GLY A 179 -3.36 -4.20 -7.51
CA GLY A 179 -3.49 -4.51 -8.93
C GLY A 179 -4.13 -5.88 -9.18
N ASP A 180 -3.67 -6.91 -8.44
CA ASP A 180 -4.25 -8.26 -8.51
C ASP A 180 -5.72 -8.30 -8.07
N ALA A 181 -6.08 -7.49 -7.06
CA ALA A 181 -7.44 -7.43 -6.53
C ALA A 181 -8.39 -6.53 -7.35
N TRP A 182 -7.85 -5.56 -8.12
CA TRP A 182 -8.64 -4.50 -8.78
C TRP A 182 -9.78 -5.03 -9.67
N PRO A 183 -9.62 -6.07 -10.52
CA PRO A 183 -10.73 -6.56 -11.35
C PRO A 183 -11.93 -7.03 -10.52
N ASP A 184 -11.70 -7.65 -9.35
CA ASP A 184 -12.77 -8.07 -8.44
C ASP A 184 -13.40 -6.90 -7.70
N LEU A 185 -12.57 -6.00 -7.18
CA LEU A 185 -13.03 -4.78 -6.49
C LEU A 185 -13.88 -3.90 -7.40
N ARG A 186 -13.44 -3.68 -8.65
CA ARG A 186 -14.20 -2.94 -9.66
C ARG A 186 -15.58 -3.55 -9.92
N ARG A 187 -15.66 -4.88 -10.02
CA ARG A 187 -16.94 -5.59 -10.21
C ARG A 187 -17.85 -5.40 -9.01
N ARG A 188 -17.34 -5.49 -7.77
CA ARG A 188 -18.10 -5.28 -6.54
C ARG A 188 -18.61 -3.85 -6.41
N LEU A 189 -17.80 -2.85 -6.76
CA LEU A 189 -18.24 -1.46 -6.84
C LEU A 189 -19.43 -1.29 -7.80
N GLY A 190 -19.40 -1.97 -8.95
CA GLY A 190 -20.47 -1.92 -9.96
C GLY A 190 -21.76 -2.66 -9.52
N ALA A 191 -21.66 -3.64 -8.64
CA ALA A 191 -22.83 -4.40 -8.15
C ALA A 191 -23.67 -3.62 -7.11
N GLY A 192 -23.16 -2.50 -6.59
CA GLY A 192 -23.77 -1.76 -5.50
C GLY A 192 -23.57 -2.43 -4.13
N PRO A 193 -24.18 -1.90 -3.06
CA PRO A 193 -24.01 -2.42 -1.71
C PRO A 193 -24.47 -3.88 -1.63
N ASP A 194 -23.59 -4.74 -1.13
CA ASP A 194 -23.88 -6.15 -0.89
C ASP A 194 -24.94 -6.25 0.23
N THR A 195 -26.15 -6.65 -0.14
CA THR A 195 -27.25 -6.84 0.85
C THR A 195 -26.98 -7.98 1.83
N ALA A 196 -25.97 -8.80 1.57
CA ALA A 196 -25.57 -9.93 2.41
C ALA A 196 -24.52 -9.57 3.48
N ASP A 197 -23.80 -8.45 3.32
CA ASP A 197 -22.69 -8.03 4.20
C ASP A 197 -22.97 -6.65 4.83
N ALA A 198 -24.27 -6.30 4.98
CA ALA A 198 -24.66 -5.08 5.68
C ALA A 198 -24.11 -5.14 7.12
N LEU A 199 -23.15 -4.27 7.41
CA LEU A 199 -22.58 -4.09 8.74
C LEU A 199 -23.72 -3.90 9.75
N PRO A 200 -23.69 -4.54 10.94
CA PRO A 200 -24.70 -4.35 11.94
C PRO A 200 -24.76 -2.86 12.31
N GLY A 201 -25.88 -2.23 11.94
CA GLY A 201 -26.10 -0.82 12.20
C GLY A 201 -25.93 -0.53 13.70
N GLY A 202 -25.06 0.40 14.05
CA GLY A 202 -24.95 0.91 15.39
C GLY A 202 -26.32 1.43 15.84
N ALA A 203 -26.91 0.79 16.85
CA ALA A 203 -28.15 1.24 17.43
C ALA A 203 -27.93 2.63 18.05
N PRO A 204 -28.83 3.61 17.84
CA PRO A 204 -28.73 4.87 18.53
C PRO A 204 -28.96 4.59 20.03
N THR A 205 -27.97 4.90 20.85
CA THR A 205 -28.12 4.97 22.31
C THR A 205 -29.05 6.12 22.63
N ALA A 206 -30.18 5.79 23.22
CA ALA A 206 -31.15 6.74 23.77
C ALA A 206 -30.61 7.42 25.04
#